data_964bee15aab195c9ac451eebc608a813
#
_entry.id   964bee15aab195c9ac451eebc608a813
#
_cell.length_a   1.000
_cell.length_b   1.000
_cell.length_c   1.000
_cell.angle_alpha   90.00
_cell.angle_beta   90.00
_cell.angle_gamma   90.00
#
_symmetry.space_group_name_H-M   'P 1'
#
loop_
_entity.id
_entity.type
_entity.pdbx_description
1 polymer ?
#
loop_
_entity_poly.entity_id
_entity_poly.type
_entity_poly.pdbx_seq_one_letter_code
_entity_poly.pdbx_strand_id
1 'polypeptide(L)'
;DMREREANRVGQRVLARTVDEVEYYYRESTRLAQSLVDNQARIEGIYKYFSLSTPDYFYWQLERKASPYISVSIYENIDDIYVRNDFVTGISIVLQDSTDVFVSKRGNRGGQKIPAESFKPDANSFAVPVSDPISDQALGVIYISVEPEVLYKAIDNTRGTIPVAVTVIAPYETDMFYIGAKGTNESWLVGTTAHGYQVRVAVPNDYVWSGTLASSALILGLS
;
A
#
# COMPACT_ATOMS: atom_id res chain seq x y z
N ASP A 1 0.01 -34.53 13.52
CA ASP A 1 0.26 -34.00 14.85
C ASP A 1 -0.68 -32.80 15.13
N MET A 2 -1.12 -32.66 16.38
CA MET A 2 -2.07 -31.64 16.80
C MET A 2 -1.47 -30.24 16.62
N ARG A 3 -0.17 -30.03 16.87
CA ARG A 3 0.53 -28.77 16.74
C ARG A 3 0.70 -28.33 15.28
N GLU A 4 0.99 -29.27 14.41
CA GLU A 4 1.09 -29.02 12.97
C GLU A 4 -0.25 -28.58 12.39
N ARG A 5 -1.34 -29.20 12.83
CA ARG A 5 -2.70 -28.79 12.44
C ARG A 5 -3.04 -27.40 12.96
N GLU A 6 -2.64 -27.06 14.18
CA GLU A 6 -2.86 -25.74 14.75
C GLU A 6 -2.03 -24.67 14.02
N ALA A 7 -0.74 -24.93 13.75
CA ALA A 7 0.13 -24.03 13.01
C ALA A 7 -0.41 -23.76 11.59
N ASN A 8 -0.84 -24.82 10.89
CA ASN A 8 -1.46 -24.69 9.57
C ASN A 8 -2.77 -23.90 9.63
N ARG A 9 -3.62 -24.16 10.65
CA ARG A 9 -4.86 -23.42 10.85
C ARG A 9 -4.62 -21.92 11.12
N VAL A 10 -3.60 -21.59 11.91
CA VAL A 10 -3.20 -20.20 12.13
C VAL A 10 -2.64 -19.57 10.84
N GLY A 11 -1.78 -20.29 10.11
CA GLY A 11 -1.28 -19.84 8.82
C GLY A 11 -2.41 -19.51 7.83
N GLN A 12 -3.42 -20.36 7.74
CA GLN A 12 -4.61 -20.13 6.89
C GLN A 12 -5.39 -18.88 7.33
N ARG A 13 -5.58 -18.68 8.63
CA ARG A 13 -6.25 -17.48 9.15
C ARG A 13 -5.45 -16.20 8.88
N VAL A 14 -4.13 -16.25 9.06
CA VAL A 14 -3.24 -15.13 8.75
C VAL A 14 -3.27 -14.81 7.26
N LEU A 15 -3.24 -15.85 6.40
CA LEU A 15 -3.35 -15.67 4.95
C LEU A 15 -4.65 -14.96 4.56
N ALA A 16 -5.79 -15.49 5.02
CA ALA A 16 -7.09 -14.91 4.72
C ALA A 16 -7.19 -13.44 5.21
N ARG A 17 -6.77 -13.21 6.47
CA ARG A 17 -6.78 -11.86 7.03
C ARG A 17 -5.88 -10.88 6.27
N THR A 18 -4.69 -11.31 5.86
CA THR A 18 -3.77 -10.47 5.11
C THR A 18 -4.30 -10.14 3.72
N VAL A 19 -4.90 -11.12 3.04
CA VAL A 19 -5.56 -10.90 1.73
C VAL A 19 -6.67 -9.85 1.88
N ASP A 20 -7.52 -9.97 2.89
CA ASP A 20 -8.61 -9.02 3.15
C ASP A 20 -8.10 -7.61 3.45
N GLU A 21 -7.02 -7.47 4.24
CA GLU A 21 -6.43 -6.17 4.57
C GLU A 21 -5.77 -5.53 3.35
N VAL A 22 -5.02 -6.27 2.55
CA VAL A 22 -4.41 -5.76 1.32
C VAL A 22 -5.48 -5.29 0.36
N GLU A 23 -6.56 -6.06 0.19
CA GLU A 23 -7.69 -5.70 -0.65
C GLU A 23 -8.44 -4.46 -0.13
N TYR A 24 -8.59 -4.33 1.18
CA TYR A 24 -9.18 -3.15 1.82
C TYR A 24 -8.37 -1.89 1.53
N TYR A 25 -7.04 -1.90 1.77
CA TYR A 25 -6.19 -0.74 1.54
C TYR A 25 -6.02 -0.43 0.06
N TYR A 26 -6.06 -1.42 -0.82
CA TYR A 26 -6.13 -1.19 -2.26
C TYR A 26 -7.39 -0.41 -2.65
N ARG A 27 -8.56 -0.83 -2.16
CA ARG A 27 -9.84 -0.14 -2.44
C ARG A 27 -9.85 1.28 -1.88
N GLU A 28 -9.35 1.47 -0.66
CA GLU A 28 -9.24 2.81 -0.07
C GLU A 28 -8.29 3.69 -0.88
N SER A 29 -7.14 3.15 -1.29
CA SER A 29 -6.19 3.86 -2.16
C SER A 29 -6.81 4.22 -3.51
N THR A 30 -7.60 3.33 -4.09
CA THR A 30 -8.36 3.60 -5.33
C THR A 30 -9.35 4.74 -5.14
N ARG A 31 -10.12 4.73 -4.06
CA ARG A 31 -11.06 5.82 -3.73
C ARG A 31 -10.36 7.16 -3.57
N LEU A 32 -9.20 7.18 -2.89
CA LEU A 32 -8.41 8.38 -2.69
C LEU A 32 -7.80 8.90 -4.00
N ALA A 33 -7.21 8.03 -4.80
CA ALA A 33 -6.66 8.40 -6.10
C ALA A 33 -7.73 8.95 -7.04
N GLN A 34 -8.89 8.31 -7.10
CA GLN A 34 -10.03 8.78 -7.90
C GLN A 34 -10.54 10.14 -7.41
N SER A 35 -10.52 10.42 -6.11
CA SER A 35 -10.94 11.72 -5.57
C SER A 35 -10.06 12.88 -6.03
N LEU A 36 -8.83 12.63 -6.46
CA LEU A 36 -7.95 13.66 -7.02
C LEU A 36 -8.29 14.03 -8.47
N VAL A 37 -9.04 13.20 -9.17
CA VAL A 37 -9.42 13.37 -10.57
C VAL A 37 -10.93 13.25 -10.79
N ASP A 38 -11.74 13.44 -9.76
CA ASP A 38 -13.19 13.22 -9.78
C ASP A 38 -13.98 14.31 -10.54
N ASN A 39 -13.33 15.41 -10.88
CA ASN A 39 -13.92 16.49 -11.65
C ASN A 39 -12.89 17.25 -12.48
N GLN A 40 -13.38 17.97 -13.51
CA GLN A 40 -12.54 18.70 -14.46
C GLN A 40 -11.68 19.80 -13.82
N ALA A 41 -12.14 20.43 -12.75
CA ALA A 41 -11.38 21.50 -12.09
C ALA A 41 -10.12 20.93 -11.40
N ARG A 42 -10.23 19.74 -10.77
CA ARG A 42 -9.07 19.05 -10.18
C ARG A 42 -8.12 18.54 -11.23
N ILE A 43 -8.64 17.95 -12.31
CA ILE A 43 -7.82 17.50 -13.46
C ILE A 43 -7.06 18.70 -14.07
N GLU A 44 -7.73 19.82 -14.32
CA GLU A 44 -7.10 21.05 -14.79
C GLU A 44 -6.01 21.51 -13.82
N GLY A 45 -6.26 21.49 -12.53
CA GLY A 45 -5.29 21.82 -11.48
C GLY A 45 -4.02 20.97 -11.53
N ILE A 46 -4.17 19.67 -11.76
CA ILE A 46 -3.03 18.78 -11.93
C ILE A 46 -2.25 19.12 -13.20
N TYR A 47 -2.91 19.26 -14.36
CA TYR A 47 -2.23 19.59 -15.61
C TYR A 47 -1.53 20.95 -15.55
N LYS A 48 -2.14 21.96 -14.92
CA LYS A 48 -1.51 23.28 -14.71
C LYS A 48 -0.27 23.19 -13.82
N TYR A 49 -0.33 22.35 -12.77
CA TYR A 49 0.85 22.12 -11.94
C TYR A 49 2.03 21.57 -12.75
N PHE A 50 1.79 20.62 -13.63
CA PHE A 50 2.86 20.05 -14.46
C PHE A 50 3.36 20.99 -15.55
N SER A 51 2.51 21.83 -16.11
CA SER A 51 2.84 22.71 -17.24
C SER A 51 3.41 24.07 -16.85
N LEU A 52 3.16 24.55 -15.62
CA LEU A 52 3.58 25.87 -15.16
C LEU A 52 4.80 25.79 -14.24
N SER A 53 5.51 26.91 -14.10
CA SER A 53 6.47 27.11 -13.02
C SER A 53 5.73 27.19 -11.67
N THR A 54 6.42 26.94 -10.57
CA THR A 54 5.80 27.02 -9.23
C THR A 54 5.18 28.41 -8.94
N PRO A 55 5.85 29.55 -9.23
CA PRO A 55 5.23 30.85 -9.07
C PRO A 55 3.99 31.05 -9.95
N ASP A 56 4.06 30.67 -11.22
CA ASP A 56 2.94 30.83 -12.16
C ASP A 56 1.75 29.97 -11.75
N TYR A 57 1.98 28.76 -11.26
CA TYR A 57 0.93 27.89 -10.72
C TYR A 57 0.26 28.54 -9.51
N PHE A 58 1.02 29.16 -8.61
CA PHE A 58 0.48 29.87 -7.46
C PHE A 58 -0.44 31.03 -7.88
N TYR A 59 -0.01 31.87 -8.86
CA TYR A 59 -0.84 32.97 -9.39
C TYR A 59 -2.10 32.43 -10.07
N TRP A 60 -1.97 31.39 -10.89
CA TRP A 60 -3.10 30.76 -11.54
C TRP A 60 -4.15 30.24 -10.52
N GLN A 61 -3.72 29.63 -9.42
CA GLN A 61 -4.62 29.20 -8.35
C GLN A 61 -5.38 30.38 -7.71
N LEU A 62 -4.71 31.52 -7.48
CA LEU A 62 -5.32 32.70 -6.89
C LEU A 62 -6.44 33.25 -7.79
N GLU A 63 -6.24 33.26 -9.09
CA GLU A 63 -7.26 33.69 -10.06
C GLU A 63 -8.48 32.77 -10.09
N ARG A 64 -8.28 31.47 -9.83
CA ARG A 64 -9.33 30.45 -9.83
C ARG A 64 -10.06 30.27 -8.49
N LYS A 65 -9.58 30.87 -7.40
CA LYS A 65 -10.22 30.79 -6.06
C LYS A 65 -11.65 31.33 -5.96
N ALA A 66 -12.28 31.69 -7.06
CA ALA A 66 -13.64 32.21 -7.09
C ALA A 66 -14.75 31.18 -6.72
N SER A 67 -14.43 29.88 -6.63
CA SER A 67 -15.38 28.85 -6.17
C SER A 67 -15.02 28.37 -4.76
N PRO A 68 -15.88 28.56 -3.73
CA PRO A 68 -15.58 28.12 -2.37
C PRO A 68 -15.71 26.61 -2.15
N TYR A 69 -16.21 25.87 -3.15
CA TYR A 69 -16.60 24.46 -2.97
C TYR A 69 -15.65 23.44 -3.61
N ILE A 70 -14.81 23.85 -4.57
CA ILE A 70 -13.93 22.95 -5.29
C ILE A 70 -12.55 23.60 -5.36
N SER A 71 -11.58 23.02 -4.66
CA SER A 71 -10.18 23.44 -4.80
C SER A 71 -9.57 22.87 -6.07
N VAL A 72 -8.96 23.75 -6.86
CA VAL A 72 -8.14 23.38 -8.02
C VAL A 72 -6.68 23.12 -7.61
N SER A 73 -6.32 23.41 -6.38
CA SER A 73 -4.96 23.26 -5.87
C SER A 73 -4.62 21.79 -5.62
N ILE A 74 -3.59 21.30 -6.30
CA ILE A 74 -3.05 19.97 -6.04
C ILE A 74 -2.61 19.82 -4.57
N TYR A 75 -2.03 20.87 -3.99
CA TYR A 75 -1.56 20.89 -2.62
C TYR A 75 -2.68 20.77 -1.61
N GLU A 76 -3.76 21.55 -1.78
CA GLU A 76 -4.92 21.52 -0.88
C GLU A 76 -5.64 20.17 -0.95
N ASN A 77 -5.82 19.62 -2.17
CA ASN A 77 -6.46 18.33 -2.35
C ASN A 77 -5.66 17.17 -1.74
N ILE A 78 -4.34 17.22 -1.81
CA ILE A 78 -3.46 16.22 -1.21
C ILE A 78 -3.38 16.39 0.30
N ASP A 79 -3.29 17.62 0.81
CA ASP A 79 -3.28 17.88 2.26
C ASP A 79 -4.58 17.40 2.91
N ASP A 80 -5.72 17.59 2.26
CA ASP A 80 -7.02 17.08 2.71
C ASP A 80 -7.04 15.53 2.83
N ILE A 81 -6.40 14.83 1.89
CA ILE A 81 -6.23 13.37 2.00
C ILE A 81 -5.39 13.00 3.22
N TYR A 82 -4.25 13.67 3.44
CA TYR A 82 -3.40 13.41 4.60
C TYR A 82 -4.10 13.70 5.93
N VAL A 83 -4.88 14.76 6.00
CA VAL A 83 -5.61 15.12 7.23
C VAL A 83 -6.67 14.09 7.58
N ARG A 84 -7.35 13.53 6.58
CA ARG A 84 -8.47 12.61 6.80
C ARG A 84 -8.10 11.13 6.85
N ASN A 85 -6.89 10.76 6.42
CA ASN A 85 -6.49 9.35 6.28
C ASN A 85 -5.11 9.11 6.88
N ASP A 86 -5.06 8.71 8.13
CA ASP A 86 -3.84 8.51 8.92
C ASP A 86 -2.88 7.49 8.32
N PHE A 87 -3.42 6.51 7.60
CA PHE A 87 -2.65 5.43 7.01
C PHE A 87 -1.89 5.85 5.74
N VAL A 88 -2.20 6.99 5.13
CA VAL A 88 -1.51 7.48 3.92
C VAL A 88 -0.22 8.19 4.31
N THR A 89 0.91 7.73 3.81
CA THR A 89 2.25 8.29 4.08
C THR A 89 2.83 9.06 2.92
N GLY A 90 2.38 8.79 1.69
CA GLY A 90 2.85 9.45 0.48
C GLY A 90 1.85 9.37 -0.66
N ILE A 91 1.92 10.35 -1.56
CA ILE A 91 1.14 10.39 -2.79
C ILE A 91 2.06 10.81 -3.92
N SER A 92 2.06 10.04 -5.01
CA SER A 92 2.80 10.41 -6.23
C SER A 92 1.87 10.34 -7.43
N ILE A 93 1.96 11.31 -8.33
CA ILE A 93 1.14 11.42 -9.53
C ILE A 93 2.04 11.33 -10.75
N VAL A 94 1.81 10.32 -11.57
CA VAL A 94 2.49 10.08 -12.85
C VAL A 94 1.48 10.28 -13.96
N LEU A 95 1.58 11.37 -14.69
CA LEU A 95 0.75 11.61 -15.87
C LEU A 95 1.35 10.88 -17.08
N GLN A 96 0.46 10.35 -17.95
CA GLN A 96 0.88 9.59 -19.14
C GLN A 96 1.81 10.36 -20.07
N ASP A 97 1.56 11.67 -20.24
CA ASP A 97 2.27 12.53 -21.18
C ASP A 97 3.27 13.51 -20.51
N SER A 98 3.62 13.27 -19.24
CA SER A 98 4.56 14.14 -18.52
C SER A 98 5.93 13.49 -18.39
N THR A 99 6.97 14.30 -18.53
CA THR A 99 8.36 13.92 -18.22
C THR A 99 8.69 14.03 -16.74
N ASP A 100 7.78 14.61 -15.95
CA ASP A 100 7.93 14.81 -14.53
C ASP A 100 6.88 14.01 -13.76
N VAL A 101 7.19 13.74 -12.49
CA VAL A 101 6.31 13.12 -11.51
C VAL A 101 6.15 14.07 -10.33
N PHE A 102 4.92 14.24 -9.87
CA PHE A 102 4.67 14.89 -8.59
C PHE A 102 4.88 13.87 -7.46
N VAL A 103 5.65 14.25 -6.44
CA VAL A 103 5.90 13.42 -5.25
C VAL A 103 5.60 14.22 -3.99
N SER A 104 4.79 13.67 -3.12
CA SER A 104 4.46 14.23 -1.81
C SER A 104 4.63 13.18 -0.73
N LYS A 105 5.06 13.60 0.46
CA LYS A 105 5.12 12.79 1.68
C LYS A 105 4.40 13.50 2.81
N ARG A 106 3.76 12.73 3.68
CA ARG A 106 3.16 13.27 4.91
C ARG A 106 4.20 14.09 5.69
N GLY A 107 3.83 15.27 6.12
CA GLY A 107 4.73 16.19 6.82
C GLY A 107 5.54 17.12 5.89
N ASN A 108 5.62 16.83 4.60
CA ASN A 108 6.16 17.75 3.60
C ASN A 108 5.03 18.26 2.70
N ARG A 109 4.35 19.31 3.16
CA ARG A 109 3.13 19.86 2.54
C ARG A 109 3.33 20.42 1.13
N GLY A 110 4.58 20.66 0.73
CA GLY A 110 4.85 21.32 -0.56
C GLY A 110 4.84 20.38 -1.76
N GLY A 111 5.07 19.09 -1.57
CA GLY A 111 5.33 18.18 -2.69
C GLY A 111 6.42 18.73 -3.62
N GLN A 112 6.85 17.95 -4.58
CA GLN A 112 7.84 18.40 -5.56
C GLN A 112 7.67 17.68 -6.89
N LYS A 113 8.15 18.33 -7.97
CA LYS A 113 8.36 17.67 -9.26
C LYS A 113 9.74 17.02 -9.28
N ILE A 114 9.79 15.79 -9.74
CA ILE A 114 11.04 15.10 -10.04
C ILE A 114 10.95 14.51 -11.45
N PRO A 115 12.09 14.34 -12.15
CA PRO A 115 12.10 13.67 -13.46
C PRO A 115 11.54 12.25 -13.34
N ALA A 116 10.71 11.83 -14.31
CA ALA A 116 10.09 10.51 -14.32
C ALA A 116 11.12 9.37 -14.32
N GLU A 117 12.27 9.57 -14.97
CA GLU A 117 13.38 8.62 -14.99
C GLU A 117 14.01 8.37 -13.60
N SER A 118 13.89 9.34 -12.68
CA SER A 118 14.40 9.27 -11.31
C SER A 118 13.35 8.74 -10.32
N PHE A 119 12.09 8.62 -10.75
CA PHE A 119 11.00 8.20 -9.89
C PHE A 119 11.04 6.70 -9.63
N LYS A 120 10.93 6.35 -8.36
CA LYS A 120 10.67 4.99 -7.91
C LYS A 120 9.56 5.06 -6.86
N PRO A 121 8.46 4.33 -7.04
CA PRO A 121 7.42 4.27 -6.01
C PRO A 121 7.98 3.63 -4.73
N ASP A 122 7.50 4.10 -3.59
CA ASP A 122 7.78 3.46 -2.31
C ASP A 122 7.25 2.01 -2.34
N ALA A 123 7.96 1.07 -1.70
CA ALA A 123 7.60 -0.35 -1.73
C ALA A 123 6.17 -0.61 -1.20
N ASN A 124 5.73 0.18 -0.21
CA ASN A 124 4.39 0.12 0.39
C ASN A 124 3.32 0.93 -0.37
N SER A 125 3.49 1.16 -1.66
CA SER A 125 2.55 1.94 -2.50
C SER A 125 1.60 1.04 -3.28
N PHE A 126 0.33 1.46 -3.32
CA PHE A 126 -0.65 0.95 -4.27
C PHE A 126 -0.66 1.80 -5.52
N ALA A 127 -0.46 1.16 -6.68
CA ALA A 127 -0.53 1.81 -7.99
C ALA A 127 -1.98 1.80 -8.49
N VAL A 128 -2.57 2.97 -8.65
CA VAL A 128 -3.97 3.14 -9.07
C VAL A 128 -4.02 3.83 -10.43
N PRO A 129 -4.39 3.13 -11.51
CA PRO A 129 -4.68 3.78 -12.79
C PRO A 129 -5.87 4.73 -12.64
N VAL A 130 -5.77 5.91 -13.21
CA VAL A 130 -6.84 6.92 -13.17
C VAL A 130 -7.17 7.41 -14.57
N SER A 131 -8.47 7.69 -14.78
CA SER A 131 -9.02 8.20 -16.03
C SER A 131 -9.87 9.44 -15.79
N ASP A 132 -10.07 10.23 -16.83
CA ASP A 132 -11.04 11.31 -16.83
C ASP A 132 -12.45 10.73 -16.68
N PRO A 133 -13.24 11.12 -15.68
CA PRO A 133 -14.55 10.53 -15.41
C PRO A 133 -15.61 10.84 -16.46
N ILE A 134 -15.36 11.80 -17.37
CA ILE A 134 -16.29 12.18 -18.43
C ILE A 134 -15.93 11.49 -19.75
N SER A 135 -14.65 11.54 -20.14
CA SER A 135 -14.17 11.02 -21.42
C SER A 135 -13.64 9.59 -21.35
N ASP A 136 -13.47 9.04 -20.16
CA ASP A 136 -12.80 7.76 -19.87
C ASP A 136 -11.36 7.68 -20.43
N GLN A 137 -10.79 8.81 -20.79
CA GLN A 137 -9.40 8.88 -21.26
C GLN A 137 -8.44 8.63 -20.09
N ALA A 138 -7.48 7.73 -20.29
CA ALA A 138 -6.44 7.46 -19.30
C ALA A 138 -5.62 8.74 -19.02
N LEU A 139 -5.49 9.09 -17.75
CA LEU A 139 -4.69 10.23 -17.29
C LEU A 139 -3.29 9.81 -16.85
N GLY A 140 -3.18 8.65 -16.24
CA GLY A 140 -1.93 8.12 -15.72
C GLY A 140 -2.11 7.19 -14.53
N VAL A 141 -1.15 7.19 -13.61
CA VAL A 141 -1.15 6.37 -12.40
C VAL A 141 -0.90 7.25 -11.18
N ILE A 142 -1.72 7.06 -10.14
CA ILE A 142 -1.50 7.66 -8.83
C ILE A 142 -1.05 6.56 -7.87
N TYR A 143 0.10 6.77 -7.24
CA TYR A 143 0.63 5.90 -6.20
C TYR A 143 0.23 6.43 -4.84
N ILE A 144 -0.43 5.59 -4.04
CA ILE A 144 -0.79 5.88 -2.65
C ILE A 144 0.08 5.01 -1.76
N SER A 145 1.04 5.62 -1.06
CA SER A 145 1.87 4.92 -0.09
C SER A 145 1.12 4.81 1.23
N VAL A 146 1.10 3.62 1.81
CA VAL A 146 0.40 3.34 3.07
C VAL A 146 1.40 3.04 4.19
N GLU A 147 0.99 3.33 5.42
CA GLU A 147 1.77 3.01 6.62
C GLU A 147 1.83 1.49 6.81
N PRO A 148 3.03 0.85 6.81
CA PRO A 148 3.14 -0.61 6.98
C PRO A 148 2.56 -1.13 8.29
N GLU A 149 2.56 -0.31 9.34
CA GLU A 149 2.04 -0.67 10.67
C GLU A 149 0.58 -1.11 10.66
N VAL A 150 -0.24 -0.63 9.70
CA VAL A 150 -1.65 -1.03 9.61
C VAL A 150 -1.79 -2.51 9.26
N LEU A 151 -0.89 -3.03 8.41
CA LEU A 151 -0.84 -4.45 8.07
C LEU A 151 -0.18 -5.26 9.18
N TYR A 152 0.89 -4.75 9.81
CA TYR A 152 1.56 -5.41 10.94
C TYR A 152 0.60 -5.69 12.09
N LYS A 153 -0.18 -4.72 12.52
CA LYS A 153 -1.16 -4.90 13.60
C LYS A 153 -2.20 -5.96 13.28
N ALA A 154 -2.72 -5.99 12.04
CA ALA A 154 -3.70 -6.98 11.64
C ALA A 154 -3.13 -8.41 11.70
N ILE A 155 -1.88 -8.60 11.25
CA ILE A 155 -1.19 -9.88 11.28
C ILE A 155 -0.85 -10.30 12.71
N ASP A 156 -0.28 -9.41 13.52
CA ASP A 156 0.09 -9.68 14.92
C ASP A 156 -1.12 -10.11 15.75
N ASN A 157 -2.25 -9.45 15.58
CA ASN A 157 -3.49 -9.81 16.27
C ASN A 157 -4.02 -11.19 15.86
N THR A 158 -3.70 -11.64 14.63
CA THR A 158 -4.22 -12.90 14.09
C THR A 158 -3.32 -14.09 14.39
N ARG A 159 -1.99 -13.92 14.34
CA ARG A 159 -1.02 -14.99 14.53
C ARG A 159 -0.88 -15.46 15.99
N GLY A 160 -1.15 -14.55 16.95
CA GLY A 160 -0.92 -14.83 18.37
C GLY A 160 0.57 -15.11 18.67
N THR A 161 0.85 -16.24 19.30
CA THR A 161 2.21 -16.65 19.65
C THR A 161 2.92 -17.46 18.56
N ILE A 162 2.24 -17.79 17.45
CA ILE A 162 2.84 -18.60 16.38
C ILE A 162 3.72 -17.70 15.49
N PRO A 163 5.01 -18.05 15.31
CA PRO A 163 5.91 -17.27 14.46
C PRO A 163 5.60 -17.57 13.00
N VAL A 164 4.79 -16.72 12.38
CA VAL A 164 4.52 -16.75 10.95
C VAL A 164 5.30 -15.65 10.25
N ALA A 165 5.83 -15.94 9.07
CA ALA A 165 6.35 -14.94 8.15
C ALA A 165 5.31 -14.63 7.08
N VAL A 166 5.16 -13.35 6.73
CA VAL A 166 4.22 -12.88 5.71
C VAL A 166 4.95 -12.01 4.72
N THR A 167 4.75 -12.30 3.43
CA THR A 167 5.24 -11.46 2.33
C THR A 167 4.05 -11.06 1.45
N VAL A 168 3.96 -9.79 1.11
CA VAL A 168 3.03 -9.26 0.11
C VAL A 168 3.83 -8.80 -1.10
N ILE A 169 3.50 -9.32 -2.27
CA ILE A 169 4.16 -9.03 -3.54
C ILE A 169 3.16 -8.31 -4.43
N ALA A 170 3.54 -7.13 -4.92
CA ALA A 170 2.72 -6.35 -5.83
C ALA A 170 2.64 -7.01 -7.23
N PRO A 171 1.64 -6.68 -8.06
CA PRO A 171 1.49 -7.24 -9.40
C PRO A 171 2.68 -7.00 -10.34
N TYR A 172 3.51 -6.00 -10.05
CA TYR A 172 4.75 -5.67 -10.77
C TYR A 172 6.00 -6.29 -10.14
N GLU A 173 5.82 -7.42 -9.42
CA GLU A 173 6.87 -8.26 -8.81
C GLU A 173 7.78 -7.56 -7.80
N THR A 174 7.31 -6.49 -7.17
CA THR A 174 8.03 -5.81 -6.10
C THR A 174 7.53 -6.29 -4.74
N ASP A 175 8.45 -6.69 -3.87
CA ASP A 175 8.15 -7.00 -2.48
C ASP A 175 7.62 -5.71 -1.80
N MET A 176 6.34 -5.71 -1.50
CA MET A 176 5.64 -4.57 -0.94
C MET A 176 5.74 -4.53 0.58
N PHE A 177 5.85 -5.72 1.19
CA PHE A 177 5.69 -5.86 2.61
C PHE A 177 6.27 -7.19 3.09
N TYR A 178 6.99 -7.19 4.21
CA TYR A 178 7.54 -8.39 4.82
C TYR A 178 7.46 -8.33 6.35
N ILE A 179 6.97 -9.40 6.98
CA ILE A 179 7.03 -9.62 8.43
C ILE A 179 7.64 -10.99 8.71
N GLY A 180 8.46 -11.07 9.75
CA GLY A 180 8.98 -12.29 10.32
C GLY A 180 10.42 -12.60 9.91
N ALA A 181 10.99 -13.67 10.47
CA ALA A 181 12.32 -14.12 10.12
C ALA A 181 12.27 -15.04 8.89
N LYS A 182 13.18 -14.84 7.93
CA LYS A 182 13.38 -15.81 6.85
C LYS A 182 13.97 -17.09 7.45
N GLY A 183 13.14 -18.14 7.52
CA GLY A 183 13.57 -19.47 7.87
C GLY A 183 14.13 -20.21 6.66
N THR A 184 14.98 -21.18 6.89
CA THR A 184 15.59 -22.01 5.83
C THR A 184 14.70 -23.19 5.41
N ASN A 185 13.62 -23.47 6.15
CA ASN A 185 12.77 -24.64 5.93
C ASN A 185 11.30 -24.24 6.22
N GLU A 186 10.60 -23.75 5.18
CA GLU A 186 9.28 -23.14 5.32
C GLU A 186 8.28 -23.80 4.39
N SER A 187 7.08 -24.04 4.92
CA SER A 187 5.90 -24.38 4.11
C SER A 187 5.13 -23.11 3.80
N TRP A 188 4.94 -22.81 2.52
CA TRP A 188 4.27 -21.58 2.08
C TRP A 188 2.81 -21.84 1.75
N LEU A 189 1.95 -21.02 2.35
CA LEU A 189 0.56 -20.84 1.92
C LEU A 189 0.51 -19.60 1.03
N VAL A 190 -0.18 -19.68 -0.10
CA VAL A 190 -0.24 -18.60 -1.08
C VAL A 190 -1.69 -18.24 -1.37
N GLY A 191 -1.98 -16.96 -1.35
CA GLY A 191 -3.26 -16.39 -1.79
C GLY A 191 -3.02 -15.20 -2.71
N THR A 192 -4.03 -14.86 -3.51
CA THR A 192 -3.96 -13.73 -4.42
C THR A 192 -5.21 -12.88 -4.25
N THR A 193 -5.05 -11.54 -4.18
CA THR A 193 -6.17 -10.60 -4.18
C THR A 193 -6.79 -10.49 -5.57
N ALA A 194 -7.99 -9.93 -5.66
CA ALA A 194 -8.66 -9.67 -6.93
C ALA A 194 -7.85 -8.76 -7.87
N HIS A 195 -6.93 -7.96 -7.31
CA HIS A 195 -6.10 -7.00 -8.04
C HIS A 195 -4.66 -7.48 -8.29
N GLY A 196 -4.42 -8.80 -8.10
CA GLY A 196 -3.15 -9.44 -8.45
C GLY A 196 -2.04 -9.32 -7.41
N TYR A 197 -2.32 -8.81 -6.20
CA TYR A 197 -1.36 -8.85 -5.09
C TYR A 197 -1.25 -10.28 -4.58
N GLN A 198 -0.04 -10.81 -4.51
CA GLN A 198 0.21 -12.15 -3.98
C GLN A 198 0.60 -12.06 -2.51
N VAL A 199 -0.10 -12.81 -1.67
CA VAL A 199 0.22 -12.97 -0.25
C VAL A 199 0.80 -14.35 -0.02
N ARG A 200 1.96 -14.40 0.61
CA ARG A 200 2.64 -15.64 1.00
C ARG A 200 2.78 -15.68 2.50
N VAL A 201 2.34 -16.77 3.11
CA VAL A 201 2.46 -17.00 4.55
C VAL A 201 3.26 -18.28 4.79
N ALA A 202 4.32 -18.17 5.56
CA ALA A 202 5.13 -19.29 5.95
C ALA A 202 5.03 -19.55 7.45
N VAL A 203 4.91 -20.81 7.81
CA VAL A 203 5.07 -21.28 9.18
C VAL A 203 6.40 -22.01 9.25
N PRO A 204 7.36 -21.58 10.11
CA PRO A 204 8.65 -22.24 10.22
C PRO A 204 8.49 -23.69 10.67
N ASN A 205 9.11 -24.64 9.94
CA ASN A 205 9.06 -26.05 10.28
C ASN A 205 9.72 -26.35 11.65
N ASP A 206 10.72 -25.55 12.06
CA ASP A 206 11.39 -25.67 13.35
C ASP A 206 10.43 -25.50 14.54
N TYR A 207 9.36 -24.72 14.38
CA TYR A 207 8.33 -24.58 15.40
C TYR A 207 7.54 -25.87 15.60
N VAL A 208 7.32 -26.63 14.53
CA VAL A 208 6.65 -27.95 14.57
C VAL A 208 7.57 -28.99 15.21
N TRP A 209 8.86 -28.98 14.85
CA TRP A 209 9.85 -29.96 15.33
C TRP A 209 10.31 -29.73 16.78
N SER A 210 10.53 -28.49 17.22
CA SER A 210 10.92 -28.18 18.60
C SER A 210 9.87 -28.66 19.60
N GLY A 211 8.59 -28.63 19.21
CA GLY A 211 7.51 -29.15 20.01
C GLY A 211 7.46 -30.66 20.14
N THR A 212 7.88 -31.44 19.12
CA THR A 212 7.98 -32.89 19.15
C THR A 212 9.18 -33.34 19.98
N LEU A 213 10.31 -32.69 19.88
CA LEU A 213 11.50 -33.01 20.69
C LEU A 213 11.28 -32.73 22.19
N ALA A 214 10.62 -31.65 22.56
CA ALA A 214 10.28 -31.37 23.96
C ALA A 214 9.32 -32.36 24.54
N SER A 215 8.37 -32.87 23.74
CA SER A 215 7.42 -33.93 24.17
C SER A 215 8.11 -35.28 24.29
N SER A 216 9.07 -35.58 23.42
CA SER A 216 9.85 -36.84 23.49
C SER A 216 10.84 -36.84 24.65
N ALA A 217 11.43 -35.70 24.99
CA ALA A 217 12.33 -35.56 26.14
C ALA A 217 11.59 -35.73 27.48
N LEU A 218 10.34 -35.31 27.57
CA LEU A 218 9.49 -35.48 28.74
C LEU A 218 9.07 -36.95 28.96
N ILE A 219 8.98 -37.76 27.91
CA ILE A 219 8.64 -39.18 27.99
C ILE A 219 9.85 -40.03 28.39
N LEU A 220 11.08 -39.59 28.01
CA LEU A 220 12.32 -40.29 28.37
C LEU A 220 12.88 -39.92 29.76
N GLY A 221 12.36 -38.91 30.42
CA GLY A 221 12.74 -38.49 31.78
C GLY A 221 11.94 -39.15 32.92
N LEU A 222 11.07 -40.11 32.63
CA LEU A 222 10.23 -40.83 33.60
C LEU A 222 10.53 -42.34 33.67
N SER A 223 11.77 -42.74 33.34
CA SER A 223 12.23 -44.13 33.52
C SER A 223 13.44 -44.22 34.44
#